data_e3cdccdffe12da5a43c3921c1ba24b15
#
_entry.id   e3cdccdffe12da5a43c3921c1ba24b15
#
_cell.length_a   1.000
_cell.length_b   1.000
_cell.length_c   1.000
_cell.angle_alpha   90.00
_cell.angle_beta   90.00
_cell.angle_gamma   90.00
#
_symmetry.space_group_name_H-M   'P 1'
#
loop_
_entity.id
_entity.type
_entity.pdbx_description
1 polymer ?
#
loop_
_entity_poly.entity_id
_entity_poly.type
_entity_poly.pdbx_seq_one_letter_code
_entity_poly.pdbx_strand_id
1 'polypeptide(L)'
;MVVHRQENWYDSGKRMGIFMNYEHCTLCPRECGVNRMTGERGFCRCPDTALVAKAMLHKWEEPALAGEGGSGAVFFGGCTLGCRYCQNAAISGGPVGKAMDSAQLRRLFEELIRQGAENIDLVTPTHFLPTILPALTPKLSVPVVYNCGGYERAETLKQLEGKIDVYLPDLKYADPRLGKALSGAADYFPVATAAIREMVRQTGPVQWKDDKVGKGVIIRHLSLPGFVDNSLRVLDWIGENFAPGEVLVSLMRQYTPMGNLPAPLNRKVTDEEYDAVLSWMYLNDLEGFTQEAEAADQGFIPEF
;
A
#
# COMPACT_ATOMS: atom_id res chain seq x y z
N MET A 1 11.02 -19.44 45.83
CA MET A 1 11.38 -18.26 45.07
C MET A 1 12.05 -18.75 43.76
N VAL A 2 11.23 -18.98 42.71
CA VAL A 2 11.69 -19.53 41.44
C VAL A 2 11.72 -18.37 40.44
N VAL A 3 12.94 -18.01 40.04
CA VAL A 3 13.20 -16.97 39.03
C VAL A 3 13.07 -17.63 37.65
N HIS A 4 12.01 -17.33 36.93
CA HIS A 4 11.89 -17.71 35.53
C HIS A 4 12.88 -16.88 34.71
N ARG A 5 13.92 -17.50 34.20
CA ARG A 5 14.75 -16.96 33.13
C ARG A 5 13.92 -16.92 31.84
N GLN A 6 13.80 -15.76 31.27
CA GLN A 6 13.40 -15.61 29.87
C GLN A 6 14.51 -16.21 28.99
N GLU A 7 14.18 -17.26 28.28
CA GLU A 7 15.08 -17.86 27.30
C GLU A 7 15.16 -16.94 26.07
N ASN A 8 16.37 -16.38 25.87
CA ASN A 8 16.76 -15.70 24.66
C ASN A 8 16.88 -16.71 23.51
N TRP A 9 15.94 -16.69 22.59
CA TRP A 9 16.03 -17.43 21.34
C TRP A 9 16.96 -16.70 20.35
N TYR A 10 18.28 -16.77 20.63
CA TYR A 10 19.31 -16.52 19.64
C TYR A 10 19.87 -17.87 19.19
N ASP A 11 19.38 -18.37 18.06
CA ASP A 11 20.04 -19.48 17.37
C ASP A 11 21.13 -18.91 16.47
N SER A 12 22.36 -19.23 16.83
CA SER A 12 23.57 -18.84 16.14
C SER A 12 23.81 -19.76 14.94
N GLY A 13 23.40 -19.33 13.77
CA GLY A 13 23.88 -19.94 12.53
C GLY A 13 22.88 -19.94 11.39
N LYS A 14 22.87 -18.91 10.59
CA LYS A 14 22.78 -18.85 9.12
C LYS A 14 22.01 -17.62 8.62
N ARG A 15 22.69 -16.85 7.76
CA ARG A 15 22.25 -15.68 6.99
C ARG A 15 21.99 -14.43 7.85
N MET A 16 22.84 -13.44 7.69
CA MET A 16 22.53 -12.05 8.06
C MET A 16 21.33 -11.61 7.21
N GLY A 17 20.12 -11.99 7.66
CA GLY A 17 18.89 -11.37 7.22
C GLY A 17 18.93 -9.92 7.70
N ILE A 18 18.62 -8.99 6.84
CA ILE A 18 18.35 -7.59 7.23
C ILE A 18 17.15 -7.67 8.18
N PHE A 19 17.42 -7.63 9.50
CA PHE A 19 16.33 -7.61 10.48
C PHE A 19 15.63 -6.26 10.39
N MET A 20 14.34 -6.28 10.10
CA MET A 20 13.50 -5.07 10.21
C MET A 20 13.51 -4.62 11.67
N ASN A 21 14.07 -3.46 11.94
CA ASN A 21 14.07 -2.86 13.27
C ASN A 21 13.93 -1.34 13.19
N TYR A 22 13.76 -0.73 14.34
CA TYR A 22 13.65 0.72 14.48
C TYR A 22 14.96 1.39 14.91
N GLU A 23 16.01 0.62 15.26
CA GLU A 23 17.30 1.14 15.74
C GLU A 23 18.14 1.74 14.61
N HIS A 24 18.02 1.18 13.40
CA HIS A 24 18.64 1.70 12.18
C HIS A 24 17.63 1.55 11.03
N CYS A 25 16.73 2.52 10.90
CA CYS A 25 15.56 2.41 10.05
C CYS A 25 15.89 2.43 8.55
N THR A 26 15.79 1.26 7.92
CA THR A 26 15.93 1.05 6.48
C THR A 26 14.71 0.33 5.90
N LEU A 27 13.53 0.49 6.52
CA LEU A 27 12.29 -0.22 6.16
C LEU A 27 11.76 0.12 4.77
N CYS A 28 12.02 1.32 4.29
CA CYS A 28 11.56 1.82 3.00
C CYS A 28 12.72 2.39 2.18
N PRO A 29 12.52 2.71 0.89
CA PRO A 29 13.58 3.23 0.01
C PRO A 29 14.18 4.57 0.43
N ARG A 30 13.59 5.26 1.42
CA ARG A 30 14.19 6.48 2.00
C ARG A 30 15.46 6.17 2.83
N GLU A 31 15.61 4.96 3.34
CA GLU A 31 16.77 4.46 4.07
C GLU A 31 17.37 5.48 5.04
N CYS A 32 16.51 6.09 5.86
CA CYS A 32 16.87 7.23 6.72
C CYS A 32 18.00 6.93 7.73
N GLY A 33 18.19 5.66 8.09
CA GLY A 33 19.21 5.22 9.05
C GLY A 33 19.00 5.70 10.51
N VAL A 34 17.90 6.40 10.78
CA VAL A 34 17.62 6.96 12.10
C VAL A 34 17.26 5.89 13.13
N ASN A 35 17.61 6.14 14.40
CA ASN A 35 17.18 5.34 15.53
C ASN A 35 15.84 5.86 16.08
N ARG A 36 14.75 5.24 15.65
CA ARG A 36 13.38 5.65 16.06
C ARG A 36 13.11 5.33 17.55
N MET A 37 13.81 4.37 18.13
CA MET A 37 13.66 3.99 19.54
C MET A 37 14.22 5.05 20.50
N THR A 38 15.19 5.85 20.05
CA THR A 38 15.72 6.99 20.82
C THR A 38 15.02 8.32 20.52
N GLY A 39 13.93 8.26 19.74
CA GLY A 39 13.14 9.45 19.42
C GLY A 39 13.52 10.13 18.11
N GLU A 40 14.53 9.66 17.37
CA GLU A 40 14.85 10.20 16.06
C GLU A 40 13.71 9.95 15.07
N ARG A 41 13.57 10.82 14.07
CA ARG A 41 12.50 10.76 13.07
C ARG A 41 13.10 10.84 11.67
N GLY A 42 12.72 9.86 10.82
CA GLY A 42 13.04 9.87 9.40
C GLY A 42 12.02 10.64 8.57
N PHE A 43 12.00 10.37 7.27
CA PHE A 43 11.09 11.02 6.30
C PHE A 43 9.62 10.90 6.70
N CYS A 44 9.16 9.73 7.12
CA CYS A 44 7.78 9.48 7.54
C CYS A 44 7.39 10.18 8.87
N ARG A 45 8.36 10.70 9.63
CA ARG A 45 8.21 11.38 10.94
C ARG A 45 7.64 10.49 12.05
N CYS A 46 7.53 9.19 11.84
CA CYS A 46 6.85 8.27 12.75
C CYS A 46 7.76 7.73 13.86
N PRO A 47 7.19 7.40 15.05
CA PRO A 47 7.88 6.75 16.15
C PRO A 47 8.13 5.25 15.86
N ASP A 48 8.71 4.55 16.82
CA ASP A 48 8.90 3.09 16.84
C ASP A 48 7.63 2.29 17.17
N THR A 49 6.53 2.95 17.41
CA THR A 49 5.23 2.36 17.73
C THR A 49 4.25 2.64 16.60
N ALA A 50 3.44 1.66 16.21
CA ALA A 50 2.46 1.83 15.16
C ALA A 50 1.40 2.87 15.54
N LEU A 51 1.13 3.81 14.64
CA LEU A 51 0.09 4.83 14.80
C LEU A 51 -1.09 4.48 13.90
N VAL A 52 -2.22 4.12 14.49
CA VAL A 52 -3.47 3.87 13.78
C VAL A 52 -4.29 5.15 13.77
N ALA A 53 -4.39 5.79 12.60
CA ALA A 53 -5.17 7.01 12.41
C ALA A 53 -6.68 6.70 12.36
N LYS A 54 -7.05 5.61 11.68
CA LYS A 54 -8.44 5.13 11.61
C LYS A 54 -8.48 3.63 11.38
N ALA A 55 -9.52 2.98 11.90
CA ALA A 55 -9.85 1.60 11.56
C ALA A 55 -11.38 1.47 11.41
N MET A 56 -11.83 0.83 10.33
CA MET A 56 -13.25 0.75 9.99
C MET A 56 -13.53 -0.36 8.98
N LEU A 57 -14.79 -0.77 8.85
CA LEU A 57 -15.25 -1.53 7.69
C LEU A 57 -15.38 -0.56 6.51
N HIS A 58 -14.53 -0.71 5.50
CA HIS A 58 -14.49 0.13 4.31
C HIS A 58 -15.12 -0.62 3.13
N LYS A 59 -16.30 -0.16 2.68
CA LYS A 59 -17.06 -0.81 1.60
C LYS A 59 -16.67 -0.34 0.20
N TRP A 60 -15.83 0.68 0.12
CA TRP A 60 -15.43 1.32 -1.13
C TRP A 60 -13.98 0.97 -1.54
N GLU A 61 -13.42 -0.11 -0.97
CA GLU A 61 -12.18 -0.70 -1.46
C GLU A 61 -12.45 -1.43 -2.80
N GLU A 62 -11.42 -1.95 -3.45
CA GLU A 62 -11.57 -2.65 -4.72
C GLU A 62 -12.73 -3.67 -4.66
N PRO A 63 -13.63 -3.70 -5.66
CA PRO A 63 -14.83 -4.56 -5.63
C PRO A 63 -14.51 -6.04 -5.35
N ALA A 64 -13.39 -6.52 -5.89
CA ALA A 64 -12.91 -7.89 -5.68
C ALA A 64 -12.33 -8.15 -4.29
N LEU A 65 -12.23 -7.16 -3.40
CA LEU A 65 -11.73 -7.29 -2.03
C LEU A 65 -12.82 -7.03 -1.00
N ALA A 66 -13.62 -5.97 -1.19
CA ALA A 66 -14.53 -5.48 -0.16
C ALA A 66 -15.72 -6.41 0.13
N GLY A 67 -16.31 -7.04 -0.89
CA GLY A 67 -17.52 -7.85 -0.73
C GLY A 67 -18.67 -7.08 -0.04
N GLU A 68 -19.64 -7.79 0.52
CA GLU A 68 -20.77 -7.16 1.25
C GLU A 68 -20.35 -6.63 2.63
N GLY A 69 -19.43 -7.33 3.31
CA GLY A 69 -18.94 -6.98 4.65
C GLY A 69 -17.99 -5.77 4.66
N GLY A 70 -17.35 -5.50 3.55
CA GLY A 70 -16.30 -4.49 3.44
C GLY A 70 -14.93 -4.99 3.89
N SER A 71 -13.88 -4.26 3.52
CA SER A 71 -12.52 -4.47 4.02
C SER A 71 -12.37 -3.92 5.44
N GLY A 72 -11.75 -4.67 6.34
CA GLY A 72 -11.32 -4.18 7.64
C GLY A 72 -10.10 -3.28 7.47
N ALA A 73 -10.33 -2.05 7.00
CA ALA A 73 -9.27 -1.12 6.67
C ALA A 73 -8.65 -0.48 7.92
N VAL A 74 -7.32 -0.57 8.01
CA VAL A 74 -6.51 0.03 9.07
C VAL A 74 -5.56 1.04 8.45
N PHE A 75 -5.87 2.32 8.61
CA PHE A 75 -5.10 3.44 8.10
C PHE A 75 -3.99 3.82 9.09
N PHE A 76 -2.75 3.72 8.65
CA PHE A 76 -1.61 4.10 9.47
C PHE A 76 -1.22 5.57 9.24
N GLY A 77 -0.85 6.27 10.32
CA GLY A 77 -0.37 7.64 10.24
C GLY A 77 1.06 7.74 9.70
N GLY A 78 1.35 8.85 9.02
CA GLY A 78 2.61 9.04 8.30
C GLY A 78 2.66 8.30 6.96
N CYS A 79 3.66 8.61 6.14
CA CYS A 79 3.84 7.98 4.83
C CYS A 79 5.29 8.00 4.39
N THR A 80 5.74 6.95 3.71
CA THR A 80 7.10 6.83 3.16
C THR A 80 7.27 7.57 1.83
N LEU A 81 6.17 7.87 1.12
CA LEU A 81 6.19 8.50 -0.20
C LEU A 81 5.90 10.01 -0.17
N GLY A 82 4.84 10.46 0.54
CA GLY A 82 4.54 11.87 0.74
C GLY A 82 4.07 12.60 -0.52
N CYS A 83 3.11 12.03 -1.26
CA CYS A 83 2.58 12.65 -2.48
C CYS A 83 1.90 13.99 -2.20
N ARG A 84 2.18 15.02 -3.01
CA ARG A 84 1.62 16.37 -2.86
C ARG A 84 0.11 16.45 -3.07
N TYR A 85 -0.45 15.49 -3.81
CA TYR A 85 -1.88 15.38 -4.10
C TYR A 85 -2.57 14.27 -3.28
N CYS A 86 -2.00 13.87 -2.16
CA CYS A 86 -2.52 12.77 -1.36
C CYS A 86 -3.92 13.09 -0.82
N GLN A 87 -4.92 12.26 -1.15
CA GLN A 87 -6.26 12.39 -0.59
C GLN A 87 -6.28 12.18 0.93
N ASN A 88 -5.34 11.39 1.46
CA ASN A 88 -5.16 11.11 2.88
C ASN A 88 -4.14 12.07 3.52
N ALA A 89 -4.02 13.32 3.03
CA ALA A 89 -3.02 14.29 3.50
C ALA A 89 -3.14 14.57 5.00
N ALA A 90 -4.35 14.52 5.55
CA ALA A 90 -4.61 14.72 6.97
C ALA A 90 -3.82 13.75 7.87
N ILE A 91 -3.56 12.52 7.42
CA ILE A 91 -2.88 11.49 8.19
C ILE A 91 -1.48 11.16 7.65
N SER A 92 -1.21 11.40 6.36
CA SER A 92 0.07 11.06 5.72
C SER A 92 1.19 12.05 5.99
N GLY A 93 0.86 13.28 6.38
CA GLY A 93 1.82 14.37 6.57
C GLY A 93 2.63 14.30 7.87
N GLY A 94 2.32 13.39 8.78
CA GLY A 94 3.00 13.30 10.07
C GLY A 94 2.49 12.17 10.97
N PRO A 95 2.93 12.13 12.22
CA PRO A 95 2.64 11.06 13.16
C PRO A 95 1.23 11.21 13.77
N VAL A 96 0.21 10.97 12.98
CA VAL A 96 -1.21 11.06 13.39
C VAL A 96 -1.75 9.69 13.76
N GLY A 97 -2.52 9.58 14.82
CA GLY A 97 -3.22 8.37 15.21
C GLY A 97 -2.94 7.92 16.64
N LYS A 98 -3.60 6.86 17.04
CA LYS A 98 -3.42 6.21 18.34
C LYS A 98 -2.24 5.24 18.27
N ALA A 99 -1.30 5.36 19.20
CA ALA A 99 -0.19 4.42 19.33
C ALA A 99 -0.70 3.03 19.74
N MET A 100 -0.27 2.00 19.03
CA MET A 100 -0.63 0.60 19.29
C MET A 100 0.60 -0.30 19.20
N ASP A 101 0.75 -1.19 20.16
CA ASP A 101 1.67 -2.32 20.11
C ASP A 101 1.11 -3.48 19.27
N SER A 102 1.91 -4.53 19.08
CA SER A 102 1.51 -5.69 18.28
C SER A 102 0.29 -6.43 18.86
N ALA A 103 0.18 -6.50 20.17
CA ALA A 103 -0.96 -7.16 20.83
C ALA A 103 -2.26 -6.36 20.68
N GLN A 104 -2.14 -5.01 20.71
CA GLN A 104 -3.27 -4.10 20.49
C GLN A 104 -3.70 -4.14 19.01
N LEU A 105 -2.76 -4.17 18.07
CA LEU A 105 -3.07 -4.35 16.65
C LEU A 105 -3.77 -5.68 16.39
N ARG A 106 -3.30 -6.76 17.00
CA ARG A 106 -3.96 -8.08 16.86
C ARG A 106 -5.41 -8.04 17.32
N ARG A 107 -5.69 -7.46 18.48
CA ARG A 107 -7.06 -7.29 18.98
C ARG A 107 -7.93 -6.44 18.06
N LEU A 108 -7.36 -5.38 17.47
CA LEU A 108 -8.04 -4.53 16.50
C LEU A 108 -8.42 -5.33 15.24
N PHE A 109 -7.52 -6.13 14.70
CA PHE A 109 -7.79 -6.98 13.53
C PHE A 109 -8.89 -7.98 13.82
N GLU A 110 -8.83 -8.65 14.97
CA GLU A 110 -9.86 -9.62 15.41
C GLU A 110 -11.22 -8.95 15.65
N GLU A 111 -11.24 -7.69 16.12
CA GLU A 111 -12.47 -6.92 16.27
C GLU A 111 -13.11 -6.62 14.91
N LEU A 112 -12.34 -6.15 13.93
CA LEU A 112 -12.83 -5.89 12.58
C LEU A 112 -13.37 -7.18 11.93
N ILE A 113 -12.70 -8.31 12.12
CA ILE A 113 -13.16 -9.62 11.64
C ILE A 113 -14.50 -10.00 12.30
N ARG A 114 -14.67 -9.77 13.61
CA ARG A 114 -15.93 -10.02 14.31
C ARG A 114 -17.07 -9.11 13.83
N GLN A 115 -16.74 -7.92 13.35
CA GLN A 115 -17.70 -7.00 12.74
C GLN A 115 -18.08 -7.37 11.30
N GLY A 116 -17.46 -8.42 10.73
CA GLY A 116 -17.76 -8.93 9.40
C GLY A 116 -16.78 -8.51 8.31
N ALA A 117 -15.57 -8.06 8.66
CA ALA A 117 -14.54 -7.74 7.67
C ALA A 117 -14.20 -8.96 6.80
N GLU A 118 -14.23 -8.80 5.49
CA GLU A 118 -13.90 -9.84 4.51
C GLU A 118 -12.40 -10.09 4.40
N ASN A 119 -11.59 -9.10 4.75
CA ASN A 119 -10.15 -9.12 4.82
C ASN A 119 -9.67 -8.07 5.83
N ILE A 120 -8.37 -8.08 6.15
CA ILE A 120 -7.71 -6.97 6.87
C ILE A 120 -6.84 -6.22 5.87
N ASP A 121 -7.23 -4.99 5.56
CA ASP A 121 -6.51 -4.09 4.65
C ASP A 121 -5.60 -3.13 5.43
N LEU A 122 -4.30 -3.32 5.28
CA LEU A 122 -3.26 -2.53 5.91
C LEU A 122 -2.88 -1.36 4.99
N VAL A 123 -3.44 -0.18 5.24
CA VAL A 123 -3.23 1.01 4.40
C VAL A 123 -1.97 1.77 4.83
N THR A 124 -0.96 1.78 3.97
CA THR A 124 0.36 2.42 4.19
C THR A 124 1.11 1.85 5.41
N PRO A 125 1.33 0.52 5.50
CA PRO A 125 1.87 -0.14 6.69
C PRO A 125 3.40 -0.14 6.78
N THR A 126 4.13 0.14 5.71
CA THR A 126 5.57 -0.11 5.50
C THR A 126 6.45 0.29 6.68
N HIS A 127 6.25 1.49 7.20
CA HIS A 127 7.10 2.07 8.23
C HIS A 127 6.79 1.56 9.65
N PHE A 128 5.79 0.67 9.79
CA PHE A 128 5.42 0.02 11.04
C PHE A 128 5.50 -1.52 11.00
N LEU A 129 6.10 -2.09 9.96
CA LEU A 129 6.21 -3.54 9.79
C LEU A 129 6.81 -4.29 10.99
N PRO A 130 7.83 -3.79 11.71
CA PRO A 130 8.32 -4.48 12.91
C PRO A 130 7.25 -4.66 14.00
N THR A 131 6.28 -3.73 14.10
CA THR A 131 5.15 -3.81 15.03
C THR A 131 3.99 -4.63 14.45
N ILE A 132 3.78 -4.57 13.12
CA ILE A 132 2.65 -5.24 12.45
C ILE A 132 2.88 -6.75 12.32
N LEU A 133 4.09 -7.19 11.94
CA LEU A 133 4.35 -8.60 11.66
C LEU A 133 4.03 -9.55 12.82
N PRO A 134 4.36 -9.25 14.07
CA PRO A 134 3.94 -10.09 15.20
C PRO A 134 2.42 -10.15 15.36
N ALA A 135 1.69 -9.07 15.02
CA ALA A 135 0.22 -9.05 15.08
C ALA A 135 -0.43 -9.94 14.01
N LEU A 136 0.27 -10.26 12.93
CA LEU A 136 -0.17 -11.21 11.90
C LEU A 136 0.18 -12.67 12.22
N THR A 137 0.71 -12.95 13.41
CA THR A 137 1.09 -14.31 13.84
C THR A 137 0.38 -14.68 15.14
N PRO A 138 -0.39 -15.81 15.18
CA PRO A 138 -0.68 -16.73 14.09
C PRO A 138 -1.50 -16.07 12.96
N LYS A 139 -1.59 -16.75 11.80
CA LYS A 139 -2.35 -16.25 10.63
C LYS A 139 -3.79 -15.88 11.03
N LEU A 140 -4.32 -14.81 10.45
CA LEU A 140 -5.72 -14.40 10.63
C LEU A 140 -6.66 -15.36 9.90
N SER A 141 -7.95 -15.36 10.28
CA SER A 141 -8.98 -16.20 9.65
C SER A 141 -9.47 -15.66 8.30
N VAL A 142 -9.09 -14.42 7.95
CA VAL A 142 -9.41 -13.75 6.70
C VAL A 142 -8.11 -13.36 5.99
N PRO A 143 -8.13 -13.11 4.66
CA PRO A 143 -6.96 -12.62 3.92
C PRO A 143 -6.40 -11.32 4.49
N VAL A 144 -5.09 -11.12 4.37
CA VAL A 144 -4.40 -9.88 4.69
C VAL A 144 -4.03 -9.17 3.40
N VAL A 145 -4.48 -7.93 3.25
CA VAL A 145 -4.18 -7.04 2.12
C VAL A 145 -3.09 -6.05 2.54
N TYR A 146 -2.07 -5.90 1.71
CA TYR A 146 -0.99 -4.92 1.88
C TYR A 146 -1.16 -3.79 0.87
N ASN A 147 -1.78 -2.69 1.31
CA ASN A 147 -2.15 -1.55 0.49
C ASN A 147 -1.09 -0.45 0.63
N CYS A 148 -0.35 -0.17 -0.44
CA CYS A 148 0.81 0.71 -0.37
C CYS A 148 0.97 1.60 -1.62
N GLY A 149 1.75 2.65 -1.47
CA GLY A 149 2.07 3.58 -2.56
C GLY A 149 3.06 3.04 -3.60
N GLY A 150 3.43 1.75 -3.55
CA GLY A 150 4.36 1.10 -4.47
C GLY A 150 5.84 1.40 -4.19
N TYR A 151 6.17 2.45 -3.45
CA TYR A 151 7.56 2.82 -3.13
C TYR A 151 8.07 1.98 -1.95
N GLU A 152 8.40 0.71 -2.26
CA GLU A 152 8.74 -0.33 -1.30
C GLU A 152 10.13 -0.91 -1.56
N ARG A 153 10.85 -1.31 -0.50
CA ARG A 153 12.09 -2.08 -0.64
C ARG A 153 11.78 -3.56 -0.84
N ALA A 154 12.32 -4.15 -1.90
CA ALA A 154 12.15 -5.58 -2.17
C ALA A 154 12.69 -6.45 -1.00
N GLU A 155 13.79 -6.06 -0.35
CA GLU A 155 14.36 -6.75 0.81
C GLU A 155 13.43 -6.72 2.03
N THR A 156 12.69 -5.63 2.21
CA THR A 156 11.68 -5.52 3.26
C THR A 156 10.47 -6.41 2.93
N LEU A 157 10.02 -6.40 1.68
CA LEU A 157 8.90 -7.24 1.22
C LEU A 157 9.20 -8.73 1.38
N LYS A 158 10.43 -9.19 1.15
CA LYS A 158 10.82 -10.61 1.36
C LYS A 158 10.50 -11.12 2.77
N GLN A 159 10.49 -10.24 3.77
CA GLN A 159 10.17 -10.61 5.15
C GLN A 159 8.67 -10.75 5.40
N LEU A 160 7.83 -10.36 4.42
CA LEU A 160 6.37 -10.52 4.45
C LEU A 160 5.90 -11.84 3.84
N GLU A 161 6.80 -12.64 3.27
CA GLU A 161 6.45 -13.88 2.59
C GLU A 161 5.61 -14.82 3.48
N GLY A 162 4.46 -15.24 2.96
CA GLY A 162 3.49 -16.07 3.69
C GLY A 162 2.64 -15.34 4.73
N LYS A 163 2.80 -14.01 4.90
CA LYS A 163 2.00 -13.18 5.80
C LYS A 163 0.93 -12.37 5.09
N ILE A 164 1.19 -12.01 3.83
CA ILE A 164 0.29 -11.23 2.99
C ILE A 164 -0.34 -12.16 1.94
N ASP A 165 -1.64 -12.06 1.80
CA ASP A 165 -2.40 -12.81 0.80
C ASP A 165 -2.60 -11.99 -0.49
N VAL A 166 -2.89 -10.70 -0.37
CA VAL A 166 -3.07 -9.80 -1.52
C VAL A 166 -2.20 -8.57 -1.36
N TYR A 167 -1.43 -8.26 -2.39
CA TYR A 167 -0.75 -6.97 -2.49
C TYR A 167 -1.57 -6.01 -3.34
N LEU A 168 -1.71 -4.78 -2.87
CA LEU A 168 -2.44 -3.69 -3.53
C LEU A 168 -1.52 -2.46 -3.69
N PRO A 169 -0.45 -2.59 -4.52
CA PRO A 169 0.47 -1.49 -4.75
C PRO A 169 -0.09 -0.49 -5.75
N ASP A 170 0.19 0.80 -5.53
CA ASP A 170 0.07 1.77 -6.60
C ASP A 170 1.29 1.75 -7.52
N LEU A 171 1.11 1.90 -8.84
CA LEU A 171 2.16 2.25 -9.80
C LEU A 171 1.85 3.62 -10.39
N LYS A 172 2.39 4.67 -9.75
CA LYS A 172 1.95 6.06 -9.97
C LYS A 172 2.65 6.75 -11.14
N TYR A 173 3.96 6.58 -11.26
CA TYR A 173 4.80 7.33 -12.20
C TYR A 173 5.74 6.43 -12.96
N ALA A 174 5.75 6.55 -14.29
CA ALA A 174 6.81 6.04 -15.16
C ALA A 174 7.87 7.11 -15.45
N ASP A 175 7.50 8.39 -15.34
CA ASP A 175 8.43 9.52 -15.53
C ASP A 175 9.12 9.90 -14.22
N PRO A 176 10.46 9.81 -14.13
CA PRO A 176 11.22 10.18 -12.93
C PRO A 176 11.06 11.66 -12.54
N ARG A 177 10.76 12.54 -13.51
CA ARG A 177 10.49 13.97 -13.24
C ARG A 177 9.20 14.14 -12.46
N LEU A 178 8.15 13.35 -12.77
CA LEU A 178 6.90 13.36 -12.02
C LEU A 178 7.11 12.78 -10.63
N GLY A 179 7.78 11.64 -10.49
CA GLY A 179 8.12 11.06 -9.20
C GLY A 179 8.87 12.04 -8.29
N LYS A 180 9.86 12.76 -8.84
CA LYS A 180 10.58 13.82 -8.14
C LYS A 180 9.68 15.00 -7.75
N ALA A 181 8.90 15.51 -8.70
CA ALA A 181 8.09 16.72 -8.50
C ALA A 181 6.92 16.49 -7.53
N LEU A 182 6.26 15.31 -7.62
CA LEU A 182 5.02 15.04 -6.91
C LEU A 182 5.21 14.26 -5.61
N SER A 183 6.34 13.54 -5.46
CA SER A 183 6.59 12.69 -4.28
C SER A 183 8.03 12.75 -3.75
N GLY A 184 8.89 13.59 -4.32
CA GLY A 184 10.29 13.66 -3.94
C GLY A 184 11.06 12.34 -4.13
N ALA A 185 10.64 11.51 -5.11
CA ALA A 185 11.18 10.19 -5.41
C ALA A 185 11.45 10.07 -6.92
N ALA A 186 12.62 10.52 -7.35
CA ALA A 186 13.03 10.42 -8.77
C ALA A 186 13.23 8.97 -9.21
N ASP A 187 13.53 8.10 -8.29
CA ASP A 187 13.74 6.66 -8.44
C ASP A 187 12.45 5.84 -8.24
N TYR A 188 11.29 6.47 -8.18
CA TYR A 188 10.02 5.78 -7.90
C TYR A 188 9.80 4.59 -8.82
N PHE A 189 9.93 4.77 -10.14
CA PHE A 189 9.58 3.74 -11.10
C PHE A 189 10.43 2.47 -10.98
N PRO A 190 11.78 2.52 -11.01
CA PRO A 190 12.58 1.32 -10.83
C PRO A 190 12.38 0.66 -9.46
N VAL A 191 12.12 1.44 -8.42
CA VAL A 191 11.84 0.91 -7.07
C VAL A 191 10.47 0.22 -7.03
N ALA A 192 9.42 0.87 -7.51
CA ALA A 192 8.06 0.32 -7.49
C ALA A 192 7.94 -0.93 -8.37
N THR A 193 8.56 -0.94 -9.54
CA THR A 193 8.56 -2.09 -10.45
C THR A 193 9.30 -3.29 -9.86
N ALA A 194 10.42 -3.08 -9.18
CA ALA A 194 11.12 -4.14 -8.45
C ALA A 194 10.28 -4.69 -7.28
N ALA A 195 9.60 -3.81 -6.56
CA ALA A 195 8.70 -4.19 -5.48
C ALA A 195 7.52 -5.03 -5.99
N ILE A 196 6.86 -4.61 -7.07
CA ILE A 196 5.73 -5.34 -7.66
C ILE A 196 6.16 -6.73 -8.15
N ARG A 197 7.33 -6.85 -8.79
CA ARG A 197 7.86 -8.19 -9.17
C ARG A 197 8.07 -9.09 -7.94
N GLU A 198 8.57 -8.54 -6.84
CA GLU A 198 8.72 -9.30 -5.59
C GLU A 198 7.37 -9.71 -5.01
N MET A 199 6.34 -8.83 -5.05
CA MET A 199 4.98 -9.14 -4.62
C MET A 199 4.38 -10.29 -5.45
N VAL A 200 4.51 -10.24 -6.78
CA VAL A 200 4.05 -11.32 -7.68
C VAL A 200 4.82 -12.62 -7.41
N ARG A 201 6.14 -12.56 -7.19
CA ARG A 201 6.93 -13.74 -6.80
C ARG A 201 6.37 -14.43 -5.56
N GLN A 202 5.89 -13.67 -4.57
CA GLN A 202 5.37 -14.21 -3.30
C GLN A 202 3.97 -14.79 -3.42
N THR A 203 3.12 -14.15 -4.20
CA THR A 203 1.71 -14.57 -4.33
C THR A 203 1.46 -15.53 -5.48
N GLY A 204 2.28 -15.48 -6.54
CA GLY A 204 1.97 -16.11 -7.83
C GLY A 204 0.80 -15.42 -8.53
N PRO A 205 0.24 -16.04 -9.58
CA PRO A 205 -0.90 -15.54 -10.32
C PRO A 205 -2.12 -15.31 -9.42
N VAL A 206 -3.04 -14.43 -9.88
CA VAL A 206 -4.26 -14.10 -9.15
C VAL A 206 -5.13 -15.35 -8.96
N GLN A 207 -5.57 -15.56 -7.72
CA GLN A 207 -6.45 -16.67 -7.32
C GLN A 207 -7.78 -16.13 -6.83
N TRP A 208 -8.85 -16.49 -7.53
CA TRP A 208 -10.21 -16.14 -7.18
C TRP A 208 -10.81 -17.15 -6.23
N LYS A 209 -11.61 -16.68 -5.28
CA LYS A 209 -12.42 -17.47 -4.37
C LYS A 209 -13.74 -16.73 -4.14
N ASP A 210 -14.85 -17.36 -4.55
CA ASP A 210 -16.20 -16.80 -4.37
C ASP A 210 -16.31 -15.35 -4.89
N ASP A 211 -15.89 -15.12 -6.14
CA ASP A 211 -15.84 -13.82 -6.84
C ASP A 211 -14.95 -12.76 -6.19
N LYS A 212 -14.10 -13.15 -5.24
CA LYS A 212 -13.10 -12.27 -4.60
C LYS A 212 -11.69 -12.73 -4.88
N VAL A 213 -10.76 -11.79 -4.88
CA VAL A 213 -9.34 -12.11 -4.95
C VAL A 213 -8.87 -12.60 -3.57
N GLY A 214 -8.63 -13.90 -3.48
CA GLY A 214 -8.11 -14.53 -2.26
C GLY A 214 -6.60 -14.46 -2.14
N LYS A 215 -5.88 -14.34 -3.27
CA LYS A 215 -4.42 -14.23 -3.32
C LYS A 215 -3.99 -13.61 -4.65
N GLY A 216 -2.96 -12.76 -4.64
CA GLY A 216 -2.43 -12.16 -5.87
C GLY A 216 -1.98 -10.72 -5.71
N VAL A 217 -1.82 -10.03 -6.84
CA VAL A 217 -1.45 -8.61 -6.92
C VAL A 217 -2.48 -7.87 -7.76
N ILE A 218 -3.01 -6.77 -7.20
CA ILE A 218 -3.84 -5.81 -7.92
C ILE A 218 -3.04 -4.51 -8.00
N ILE A 219 -2.56 -4.16 -9.18
CA ILE A 219 -1.78 -2.93 -9.41
C ILE A 219 -2.74 -1.77 -9.63
N ARG A 220 -2.74 -0.78 -8.75
CA ARG A 220 -3.54 0.42 -8.90
C ARG A 220 -2.80 1.50 -9.67
N HIS A 221 -3.48 2.09 -10.64
CA HIS A 221 -2.98 3.26 -11.35
C HIS A 221 -4.01 4.40 -11.33
N LEU A 222 -3.66 5.51 -10.67
CA LEU A 222 -4.49 6.72 -10.65
C LEU A 222 -4.13 7.60 -11.85
N SER A 223 -5.08 7.77 -12.76
CA SER A 223 -4.95 8.74 -13.84
C SER A 223 -4.86 10.15 -13.27
N LEU A 224 -3.84 10.91 -13.69
CA LEU A 224 -3.64 12.31 -13.28
C LEU A 224 -3.94 13.23 -14.44
N PRO A 225 -4.65 14.37 -14.22
CA PRO A 225 -4.98 15.30 -15.29
C PRO A 225 -3.73 15.88 -15.94
N GLY A 226 -3.69 15.88 -17.28
CA GLY A 226 -2.56 16.37 -18.07
C GLY A 226 -1.35 15.43 -18.16
N PHE A 227 -1.45 14.19 -17.65
CA PHE A 227 -0.34 13.24 -17.64
C PHE A 227 -0.68 11.89 -18.29
N VAL A 228 -1.49 11.92 -19.36
CA VAL A 228 -1.90 10.71 -20.10
C VAL A 228 -0.69 9.88 -20.52
N ASP A 229 0.36 10.47 -21.11
CA ASP A 229 1.58 9.74 -21.52
C ASP A 229 2.25 8.97 -20.38
N ASN A 230 2.19 9.49 -19.15
CA ASN A 230 2.67 8.77 -17.99
C ASN A 230 1.86 7.52 -17.74
N SER A 231 0.53 7.61 -17.83
CA SER A 231 -0.38 6.48 -17.64
C SER A 231 -0.17 5.41 -18.72
N LEU A 232 -0.05 5.80 -19.99
CA LEU A 232 0.24 4.85 -21.08
C LEU A 232 1.53 4.07 -20.81
N ARG A 233 2.62 4.74 -20.43
CA ARG A 233 3.91 4.10 -20.11
C ARG A 233 3.84 3.19 -18.88
N VAL A 234 2.97 3.47 -17.92
CA VAL A 234 2.72 2.58 -16.77
C VAL A 234 2.03 1.31 -17.25
N LEU A 235 0.99 1.44 -18.08
CA LEU A 235 0.25 0.30 -18.62
C LEU A 235 1.12 -0.54 -19.57
N ASP A 236 1.94 0.08 -20.43
CA ASP A 236 2.92 -0.62 -21.27
C ASP A 236 3.83 -1.50 -20.43
N TRP A 237 4.38 -0.93 -19.34
CA TRP A 237 5.25 -1.72 -18.47
C TRP A 237 4.52 -2.93 -17.84
N ILE A 238 3.24 -2.76 -17.44
CA ILE A 238 2.48 -3.89 -16.90
C ILE A 238 2.30 -4.98 -17.96
N GLY A 239 1.85 -4.62 -19.17
CA GLY A 239 1.63 -5.56 -20.27
C GLY A 239 2.91 -6.26 -20.77
N GLU A 240 4.05 -5.54 -20.72
CA GLU A 240 5.35 -6.12 -21.11
C GLU A 240 5.94 -7.09 -20.07
N ASN A 241 5.49 -7.02 -18.80
CA ASN A 241 6.14 -7.75 -17.71
C ASN A 241 5.28 -8.83 -17.07
N PHE A 242 3.96 -8.86 -17.33
CA PHE A 242 3.05 -9.84 -16.74
C PHE A 242 2.12 -10.42 -17.82
N ALA A 243 1.93 -11.73 -17.77
CA ALA A 243 0.95 -12.40 -18.61
C ALA A 243 -0.49 -12.14 -18.10
N PRO A 244 -1.52 -12.26 -18.96
CA PRO A 244 -2.92 -12.20 -18.52
C PRO A 244 -3.18 -13.13 -17.33
N GLY A 245 -3.88 -12.63 -16.31
CA GLY A 245 -4.18 -13.37 -15.07
C GLY A 245 -3.04 -13.44 -14.05
N GLU A 246 -1.81 -12.99 -14.36
CA GLU A 246 -0.74 -12.88 -13.36
C GLU A 246 -0.97 -11.75 -12.37
N VAL A 247 -1.46 -10.62 -12.86
CA VAL A 247 -1.86 -9.46 -12.08
C VAL A 247 -3.19 -8.91 -12.55
N LEU A 248 -3.88 -8.16 -11.70
CA LEU A 248 -5.02 -7.32 -12.11
C LEU A 248 -4.60 -5.86 -12.08
N VAL A 249 -5.23 -5.05 -12.92
CA VAL A 249 -5.05 -3.60 -12.95
C VAL A 249 -6.32 -2.92 -12.42
N SER A 250 -6.19 -2.03 -11.44
CA SER A 250 -7.26 -1.11 -11.08
C SER A 250 -6.93 0.27 -11.64
N LEU A 251 -7.58 0.62 -12.75
CA LEU A 251 -7.45 1.91 -13.39
C LEU A 251 -8.39 2.91 -12.73
N MET A 252 -7.83 3.79 -11.89
CA MET A 252 -8.58 4.73 -11.09
C MET A 252 -8.74 6.08 -11.77
N ARG A 253 -9.99 6.59 -11.78
CA ARG A 253 -10.38 7.91 -12.26
C ARG A 253 -10.61 8.91 -11.12
N GLN A 254 -10.61 8.46 -9.89
CA GLN A 254 -11.08 9.20 -8.70
C GLN A 254 -10.17 10.35 -8.25
N TYR A 255 -9.32 10.88 -9.15
CA TYR A 255 -8.48 12.03 -8.80
C TYR A 255 -9.34 13.24 -8.45
N THR A 256 -9.22 13.70 -7.20
CA THR A 256 -9.83 14.93 -6.71
C THR A 256 -8.72 15.90 -6.30
N PRO A 257 -8.70 17.14 -6.82
CA PRO A 257 -7.71 18.13 -6.41
C PRO A 257 -7.78 18.42 -4.92
N MET A 258 -6.66 18.23 -4.22
CA MET A 258 -6.54 18.51 -2.79
C MET A 258 -5.61 19.69 -2.56
N GLY A 259 -6.08 20.68 -1.80
CA GLY A 259 -5.28 21.87 -1.51
C GLY A 259 -5.04 22.76 -2.75
N ASN A 260 -3.98 23.58 -2.68
CA ASN A 260 -3.63 24.52 -3.74
C ASN A 260 -2.53 23.92 -4.64
N LEU A 261 -2.93 23.11 -5.60
CA LEU A 261 -2.03 22.51 -6.59
C LEU A 261 -2.00 23.36 -7.88
N PRO A 262 -0.84 23.48 -8.55
CA PRO A 262 -0.75 24.17 -9.85
C PRO A 262 -1.41 23.32 -10.94
N ALA A 263 -1.75 23.96 -12.07
CA ALA A 263 -2.17 23.27 -13.27
C ALA A 263 -1.09 22.25 -13.73
N PRO A 264 -1.48 21.09 -14.26
CA PRO A 264 -2.86 20.66 -14.51
C PRO A 264 -3.56 19.99 -13.30
N LEU A 265 -2.87 19.82 -12.16
CA LEU A 265 -3.36 19.10 -10.98
C LEU A 265 -4.45 19.86 -10.19
N ASN A 266 -4.84 21.04 -10.59
CA ASN A 266 -5.91 21.84 -9.97
C ASN A 266 -7.31 21.55 -10.54
N ARG A 267 -7.45 20.50 -11.35
CA ARG A 267 -8.71 20.04 -11.94
C ARG A 267 -8.84 18.51 -11.88
N LYS A 268 -10.02 17.98 -12.09
CA LYS A 268 -10.24 16.54 -12.30
C LYS A 268 -9.72 16.09 -13.68
N VAL A 269 -9.56 14.79 -13.84
CA VAL A 269 -9.29 14.15 -15.15
C VAL A 269 -10.50 14.36 -16.04
N THR A 270 -10.31 14.70 -17.32
CA THR A 270 -11.40 14.81 -18.31
C THR A 270 -11.79 13.43 -18.83
N ASP A 271 -12.96 13.36 -19.49
CA ASP A 271 -13.42 12.12 -20.12
C ASP A 271 -12.43 11.68 -21.20
N GLU A 272 -11.99 12.60 -22.05
CA GLU A 272 -11.03 12.31 -23.13
C GLU A 272 -9.69 11.79 -22.60
N GLU A 273 -9.19 12.36 -21.48
CA GLU A 273 -7.96 11.90 -20.85
C GLU A 273 -8.11 10.49 -20.30
N TYR A 274 -9.23 10.19 -19.62
CA TYR A 274 -9.48 8.87 -19.05
C TYR A 274 -9.73 7.83 -20.13
N ASP A 275 -10.56 8.15 -21.14
CA ASP A 275 -10.90 7.27 -22.25
C ASP A 275 -9.67 6.87 -23.07
N ALA A 276 -8.70 7.80 -23.23
CA ALA A 276 -7.42 7.49 -23.86
C ALA A 276 -6.64 6.43 -23.08
N VAL A 277 -6.57 6.55 -21.73
CA VAL A 277 -5.87 5.58 -20.87
C VAL A 277 -6.64 4.25 -20.82
N LEU A 278 -7.96 4.30 -20.73
CA LEU A 278 -8.83 3.11 -20.73
C LEU A 278 -8.70 2.31 -22.04
N SER A 279 -8.72 3.03 -23.18
CA SER A 279 -8.50 2.39 -24.50
C SER A 279 -7.14 1.71 -24.57
N TRP A 280 -6.11 2.31 -23.98
CA TRP A 280 -4.76 1.74 -23.93
C TRP A 280 -4.68 0.50 -23.04
N MET A 281 -5.40 0.47 -21.93
CA MET A 281 -5.55 -0.71 -21.07
C MET A 281 -6.12 -1.91 -21.86
N TYR A 282 -7.18 -1.68 -22.65
CA TYR A 282 -7.76 -2.71 -23.50
C TYR A 282 -6.85 -3.15 -24.65
N LEU A 283 -6.11 -2.22 -25.28
CA LEU A 283 -5.17 -2.54 -26.36
C LEU A 283 -3.98 -3.38 -25.88
N ASN A 284 -3.65 -3.33 -24.60
CA ASN A 284 -2.60 -4.14 -23.98
C ASN A 284 -3.16 -5.42 -23.33
N ASP A 285 -4.42 -5.80 -23.56
CA ASP A 285 -5.09 -6.97 -22.98
C ASP A 285 -4.97 -7.06 -21.46
N LEU A 286 -4.97 -5.90 -20.76
CA LEU A 286 -4.86 -5.84 -19.31
C LEU A 286 -6.22 -6.07 -18.64
N GLU A 287 -6.27 -7.11 -17.82
CA GLU A 287 -7.46 -7.48 -17.04
C GLU A 287 -7.55 -6.67 -15.73
N GLY A 288 -8.78 -6.33 -15.32
CA GLY A 288 -8.97 -5.67 -14.03
C GLY A 288 -10.22 -4.81 -13.90
N PHE A 289 -10.12 -3.72 -13.15
CA PHE A 289 -11.23 -2.86 -12.76
C PHE A 289 -11.03 -1.45 -13.30
N THR A 290 -12.15 -0.82 -13.64
CA THR A 290 -12.21 0.56 -14.10
C THR A 290 -13.23 1.34 -13.27
N GLN A 291 -13.17 2.66 -13.30
CA GLN A 291 -14.06 3.51 -12.53
C GLN A 291 -14.88 4.43 -13.42
N GLU A 292 -16.16 4.59 -13.09
CA GLU A 292 -17.04 5.57 -13.71
C GLU A 292 -16.70 7.01 -13.24
N ALA A 293 -17.27 8.01 -13.92
CA ALA A 293 -16.99 9.42 -13.65
C ALA A 293 -17.37 9.85 -12.22
N GLU A 294 -18.41 9.24 -11.67
CA GLU A 294 -18.95 9.48 -10.33
C GLU A 294 -17.98 9.08 -9.21
N ALA A 295 -17.02 8.20 -9.51
CA ALA A 295 -15.99 7.80 -8.53
C ALA A 295 -15.10 8.95 -8.05
N ALA A 296 -15.00 10.05 -8.84
CA ALA A 296 -14.27 11.26 -8.47
C ALA A 296 -15.08 12.17 -7.54
N ASP A 297 -15.59 11.63 -6.42
CA ASP A 297 -16.31 12.36 -5.38
C ASP A 297 -15.58 12.30 -4.03
N GLN A 298 -15.64 13.41 -3.29
CA GLN A 298 -15.01 13.50 -1.96
C GLN A 298 -15.70 12.60 -0.91
N GLY A 299 -16.95 12.20 -1.13
CA GLY A 299 -17.72 11.32 -0.25
C GLY A 299 -17.12 9.91 -0.11
N PHE A 300 -16.27 9.50 -1.06
CA PHE A 300 -15.54 8.22 -0.98
C PHE A 300 -14.22 8.29 -0.21
N ILE A 301 -13.78 9.50 0.18
CA ILE A 301 -12.57 9.69 1.00
C ILE A 301 -12.96 9.56 2.47
N PRO A 302 -12.31 8.65 3.25
CA PRO A 302 -12.61 8.55 4.68
C PRO A 302 -12.33 9.87 5.41
N GLU A 303 -13.26 10.30 6.27
CA GLU A 303 -13.00 11.41 7.20
C GLU A 303 -12.04 10.96 8.30
N PHE A 304 -10.97 11.71 8.52
CA PHE A 304 -9.93 11.42 9.52
C PHE A 304 -9.95 12.38 10.69
#